data_8111ca7bef2c45e33170aa9bbaddce64
#
_entry.id   8111ca7bef2c45e33170aa9bbaddce64
#
_cell.length_a   1.000
_cell.length_b   1.000
_cell.length_c   1.000
_cell.angle_alpha   90.00
_cell.angle_beta   90.00
_cell.angle_gamma   90.00
#
_symmetry.space_group_name_H-M   'P 1'
#
loop_
_entity.id
_entity.type
_entity.pdbx_description
1 polymer ?
#
loop_
_entity_poly.entity_id
_entity_poly.type
_entity_poly.pdbx_seq_one_letter_code
_entity_poly.pdbx_strand_id
1 'polypeptide(L)'
;MSKIIGIDLGTTNSLAAVWQDNKSVLIPNAFGEYLTPSVVSVDENGIVYVGKSAKERLATYPEETASVFKRFMGTSKKYYLGNRAYLPEELSALVLKKLKEDAERYLGEEVEEAIISVPAYFNDMARNATKRAGQIAGWKVERIINEPSAAALACQNAKQMEEATMMVFDFGGGTLDVSLVDCFDNVIEIMAISGDNRLGGQDFDDMIAEYFIKAQGLDASELSPETMGVIRMCAEQCKRALTENQTAQMTVNCPQINAAMEISRKDVVNFCARIFERMGKPIRQVLADGHISVEEISDVVLVGGSCKMPLVQQYLAHVLKRNDIETIDPDHVIALGCGVCAGIKERNVQVKDMLLTDICPFSLGIAVENPANPVELKMSFIIERNSPLPFSRQHTYFPHADYQTQVDLQIYQGESLYVSDNLALGKLEIEIPPALRVRMPIQVRFTYDINGILEVDVDIPATGEHKQMVIVNEELSMTEAQIQAKLREFEQIKMNPAKDEKNQYIMDWGSRLYMQCTGELQQEIGRKLEYFRYEVRRDSHNLKRVQKYMMVYLGVVEGMVNQFINLSENDWKDGSWYQEETEEETQENREIEDEFRNWEKENYDDSE
;
A
#
# COMPACT_ATOMS: atom_id res chain seq x y z
N MET A 1 -12.20 27.74 1.82
CA MET A 1 -11.17 26.87 2.42
C MET A 1 -10.79 25.87 1.36
N SER A 2 -9.51 25.61 1.17
CA SER A 2 -9.02 24.56 0.29
C SER A 2 -9.61 23.21 0.75
N LYS A 3 -9.95 22.32 -0.19
CA LYS A 3 -10.47 20.98 0.10
C LYS A 3 -9.42 20.12 0.79
N ILE A 4 -9.85 19.29 1.75
CA ILE A 4 -8.99 18.29 2.39
C ILE A 4 -9.16 16.97 1.61
N ILE A 5 -8.04 16.34 1.25
CA ILE A 5 -8.05 15.09 0.49
C ILE A 5 -7.82 13.91 1.45
N GLY A 6 -8.71 12.94 1.40
CA GLY A 6 -8.51 11.64 2.05
C GLY A 6 -7.71 10.73 1.13
N ILE A 7 -6.63 10.14 1.61
CA ILE A 7 -5.75 9.27 0.84
C ILE A 7 -5.64 7.90 1.51
N ASP A 8 -5.97 6.86 0.75
CA ASP A 8 -5.54 5.51 1.06
C ASP A 8 -4.19 5.26 0.39
N LEU A 9 -3.11 5.24 1.19
CA LEU A 9 -1.77 4.92 0.72
C LEU A 9 -1.55 3.42 0.85
N GLY A 10 -2.01 2.63 -0.12
CA GLY A 10 -1.92 1.17 -0.07
C GLY A 10 -0.56 0.60 -0.49
N THR A 11 -0.29 -0.65 -0.12
CA THR A 11 0.95 -1.37 -0.51
C THR A 11 0.98 -1.67 -2.01
N THR A 12 -0.15 -2.00 -2.60
CA THR A 12 -0.28 -2.38 -4.02
C THR A 12 -0.91 -1.27 -4.84
N ASN A 13 -1.99 -0.68 -4.35
CA ASN A 13 -2.70 0.43 -5.00
C ASN A 13 -2.96 1.52 -3.98
N SER A 14 -3.00 2.76 -4.45
CA SER A 14 -3.35 3.93 -3.66
C SER A 14 -4.53 4.66 -4.30
N LEU A 15 -5.37 5.29 -3.48
CA LEU A 15 -6.57 6.00 -3.89
C LEU A 15 -6.67 7.35 -3.20
N ALA A 16 -7.39 8.27 -3.81
CA ALA A 16 -7.75 9.54 -3.21
C ALA A 16 -9.27 9.75 -3.21
N ALA A 17 -9.77 10.40 -2.19
CA ALA A 17 -11.17 10.78 -2.06
C ALA A 17 -11.31 12.20 -1.53
N VAL A 18 -12.45 12.82 -1.80
CA VAL A 18 -12.79 14.16 -1.32
C VAL A 18 -14.23 14.17 -0.78
N TRP A 19 -14.48 14.98 0.25
CA TRP A 19 -15.84 15.23 0.69
C TRP A 19 -16.50 16.29 -0.18
N GLN A 20 -17.47 15.88 -0.97
CA GLN A 20 -18.20 16.74 -1.90
C GLN A 20 -19.68 16.35 -1.95
N ASP A 21 -20.58 17.31 -2.09
CA ASP A 21 -22.03 17.09 -2.20
C ASP A 21 -22.60 16.18 -1.10
N ASN A 22 -22.10 16.38 0.12
CA ASN A 22 -22.51 15.64 1.34
C ASN A 22 -22.17 14.14 1.31
N LYS A 23 -21.17 13.75 0.56
CA LYS A 23 -20.66 12.38 0.51
C LYS A 23 -19.15 12.34 0.24
N SER A 24 -18.54 11.23 0.58
CA SER A 24 -17.18 10.94 0.15
C SER A 24 -17.20 10.45 -1.31
N VAL A 25 -16.38 11.04 -2.16
CA VAL A 25 -16.28 10.76 -3.60
C VAL A 25 -14.84 10.42 -3.94
N LEU A 26 -14.64 9.31 -4.66
CA LEU A 26 -13.33 8.90 -5.14
C LEU A 26 -12.86 9.82 -6.28
N ILE A 27 -11.57 10.11 -6.29
CA ILE A 27 -10.91 10.94 -7.31
C ILE A 27 -10.29 10.03 -8.36
N PRO A 28 -10.65 10.19 -9.66
CA PRO A 28 -10.07 9.38 -10.72
C PRO A 28 -8.66 9.86 -11.10
N ASN A 29 -7.80 8.92 -11.47
CA ASN A 29 -6.50 9.19 -12.06
C ASN A 29 -6.61 9.65 -13.55
N ALA A 30 -5.47 9.79 -14.26
CA ALA A 30 -5.44 10.22 -15.67
C ALA A 30 -6.13 9.24 -16.63
N PHE A 31 -6.33 7.99 -16.23
CA PHE A 31 -7.03 6.97 -17.02
C PHE A 31 -8.53 6.91 -16.76
N GLY A 32 -9.04 7.71 -15.81
CA GLY A 32 -10.42 7.66 -15.34
C GLY A 32 -10.69 6.53 -14.35
N GLU A 33 -9.66 5.89 -13.81
CA GLU A 33 -9.72 4.82 -12.82
C GLU A 33 -9.42 5.36 -11.43
N TYR A 34 -9.95 4.69 -10.41
CA TYR A 34 -9.73 5.12 -9.02
C TYR A 34 -8.46 4.53 -8.41
N LEU A 35 -8.06 3.33 -8.86
CA LEU A 35 -6.87 2.64 -8.37
C LEU A 35 -5.62 3.13 -9.09
N THR A 36 -4.65 3.63 -8.34
CA THR A 36 -3.31 3.97 -8.84
C THR A 36 -2.31 2.99 -8.26
N PRO A 37 -1.66 2.13 -9.06
CA PRO A 37 -0.64 1.22 -8.57
C PRO A 37 0.46 1.94 -7.78
N SER A 38 0.79 1.45 -6.59
CA SER A 38 1.87 1.96 -5.72
C SER A 38 3.23 1.45 -6.23
N VAL A 39 3.55 1.79 -7.46
CA VAL A 39 4.77 1.38 -8.16
C VAL A 39 5.44 2.62 -8.70
N VAL A 40 6.77 2.68 -8.58
CA VAL A 40 7.62 3.79 -9.04
C VAL A 40 8.73 3.22 -9.91
N SER A 41 8.95 3.80 -11.07
CA SER A 41 10.09 3.51 -11.93
C SER A 41 10.85 4.80 -12.27
N VAL A 42 12.16 4.72 -12.39
CA VAL A 42 13.01 5.87 -12.76
C VAL A 42 13.92 5.44 -13.89
N ASP A 43 13.80 6.08 -15.04
CA ASP A 43 14.62 5.76 -16.20
C ASP A 43 16.05 6.32 -16.10
N GLU A 44 16.89 5.98 -17.07
CA GLU A 44 18.28 6.45 -17.19
C GLU A 44 18.40 7.99 -17.30
N ASN A 45 17.35 8.68 -17.77
CA ASN A 45 17.29 10.12 -17.90
C ASN A 45 16.75 10.81 -16.62
N GLY A 46 16.41 10.02 -15.59
CA GLY A 46 15.85 10.48 -14.32
C GLY A 46 14.38 10.89 -14.41
N ILE A 47 13.64 10.44 -15.44
CA ILE A 47 12.20 10.63 -15.54
C ILE A 47 11.52 9.60 -14.62
N VAL A 48 10.61 10.08 -13.79
CA VAL A 48 9.87 9.27 -12.83
C VAL A 48 8.50 8.90 -13.39
N TYR A 49 8.22 7.61 -13.38
CA TYR A 49 6.93 7.02 -13.71
C TYR A 49 6.27 6.49 -12.44
N VAL A 50 4.98 6.74 -12.27
CA VAL A 50 4.19 6.25 -11.14
C VAL A 50 2.91 5.62 -11.65
N GLY A 51 2.44 4.58 -10.99
CA GLY A 51 1.16 3.95 -11.33
C GLY A 51 1.28 2.92 -12.44
N LYS A 52 0.35 2.94 -13.40
CA LYS A 52 0.21 1.90 -14.44
C LYS A 52 1.47 1.74 -15.30
N SER A 53 2.03 2.82 -15.83
CA SER A 53 3.26 2.75 -16.61
C SER A 53 4.41 2.13 -15.82
N ALA A 54 4.59 2.54 -14.55
CA ALA A 54 5.59 1.93 -13.69
C ALA A 54 5.31 0.44 -13.42
N LYS A 55 4.03 0.03 -13.33
CA LYS A 55 3.67 -1.38 -13.13
C LYS A 55 4.09 -2.24 -14.33
N GLU A 56 3.89 -1.79 -15.56
CA GLU A 56 4.34 -2.50 -16.76
C GLU A 56 5.86 -2.65 -16.80
N ARG A 57 6.58 -1.63 -16.31
CA ARG A 57 8.04 -1.62 -16.23
C ARG A 57 8.64 -2.61 -15.22
N LEU A 58 7.85 -3.18 -14.31
CA LEU A 58 8.29 -4.28 -13.43
C LEU A 58 8.79 -5.50 -14.22
N ALA A 59 8.22 -5.76 -15.39
CA ALA A 59 8.63 -6.86 -16.25
C ALA A 59 9.74 -6.49 -17.25
N THR A 60 9.76 -5.25 -17.74
CA THR A 60 10.69 -4.79 -18.78
C THR A 60 11.94 -4.12 -18.22
N TYR A 61 11.83 -3.44 -17.08
CA TYR A 61 12.91 -2.70 -16.40
C TYR A 61 12.86 -2.93 -14.88
N PRO A 62 13.01 -4.18 -14.41
CA PRO A 62 12.84 -4.53 -13.00
C PRO A 62 13.86 -3.85 -12.08
N GLU A 63 15.09 -3.61 -12.56
CA GLU A 63 16.15 -2.93 -11.79
C GLU A 63 15.91 -1.42 -11.64
N GLU A 64 15.11 -0.83 -12.53
CA GLU A 64 14.72 0.58 -12.50
C GLU A 64 13.36 0.80 -11.81
N THR A 65 12.73 -0.26 -11.27
CA THR A 65 11.35 -0.21 -10.80
C THR A 65 11.21 -0.77 -9.40
N ALA A 66 10.52 -0.04 -8.53
CA ALA A 66 10.24 -0.45 -7.15
C ALA A 66 8.75 -0.60 -6.90
N SER A 67 8.39 -1.64 -6.19
CA SER A 67 7.05 -1.94 -5.68
C SER A 67 7.11 -2.40 -4.23
N VAL A 68 5.94 -2.50 -3.57
CA VAL A 68 5.80 -3.07 -2.20
C VAL A 68 6.67 -2.35 -1.14
N PHE A 69 7.15 -1.15 -1.42
CA PHE A 69 8.05 -0.40 -0.53
C PHE A 69 7.36 0.04 0.77
N LYS A 70 6.02 0.14 0.81
CA LYS A 70 5.26 0.45 2.03
C LYS A 70 5.53 -0.55 3.17
N ARG A 71 5.84 -1.83 2.86
CA ARG A 71 6.25 -2.84 3.87
C ARG A 71 7.51 -2.46 4.65
N PHE A 72 8.31 -1.54 4.12
CA PHE A 72 9.59 -1.11 4.68
C PHE A 72 9.58 0.34 5.16
N MET A 73 8.39 0.92 5.35
CA MET A 73 8.24 2.27 5.90
C MET A 73 8.92 2.38 7.27
N GLY A 74 9.65 3.47 7.48
CA GLY A 74 10.39 3.69 8.72
C GLY A 74 11.66 2.86 8.86
N THR A 75 12.14 2.18 7.79
CA THR A 75 13.41 1.45 7.77
C THR A 75 14.45 2.14 6.88
N SER A 76 15.72 1.79 7.05
CA SER A 76 16.85 2.28 6.24
C SER A 76 17.05 1.53 4.91
N LYS A 77 16.10 0.68 4.50
CA LYS A 77 16.17 -0.03 3.21
C LYS A 77 16.28 0.97 2.07
N LYS A 78 17.21 0.74 1.15
CA LYS A 78 17.43 1.56 -0.03
C LYS A 78 17.00 0.85 -1.30
N TYR A 79 16.37 1.58 -2.19
CA TYR A 79 16.03 1.18 -3.56
C TYR A 79 16.88 2.01 -4.51
N TYR A 80 17.65 1.36 -5.35
CA TYR A 80 18.51 2.01 -6.33
C TYR A 80 17.78 2.07 -7.67
N LEU A 81 17.29 3.26 -8.06
CA LEU A 81 16.54 3.46 -9.30
C LEU A 81 17.20 4.58 -10.10
N GLY A 82 17.50 4.33 -11.37
CA GLY A 82 18.32 5.23 -12.14
C GLY A 82 19.67 5.46 -11.45
N ASN A 83 20.06 6.71 -11.31
CA ASN A 83 21.33 7.10 -10.69
C ASN A 83 21.22 7.49 -9.19
N ARG A 84 20.14 7.08 -8.51
CA ARG A 84 19.82 7.54 -7.15
C ARG A 84 19.35 6.40 -6.26
N ALA A 85 19.64 6.50 -4.95
CA ALA A 85 19.07 5.67 -3.91
C ALA A 85 17.86 6.36 -3.27
N TYR A 86 16.75 5.65 -3.15
CA TYR A 86 15.51 6.11 -2.54
C TYR A 86 15.20 5.32 -1.27
N LEU A 87 14.72 6.00 -0.24
CA LEU A 87 14.10 5.38 0.92
C LEU A 87 12.64 5.01 0.62
N PRO A 88 12.03 4.07 1.36
CA PRO A 88 10.61 3.74 1.21
C PRO A 88 9.68 4.96 1.32
N GLU A 89 9.97 5.89 2.24
CA GLU A 89 9.20 7.11 2.40
C GLU A 89 9.34 8.08 1.21
N GLU A 90 10.50 8.10 0.54
CA GLU A 90 10.70 8.90 -0.67
C GLU A 90 9.92 8.33 -1.86
N LEU A 91 9.89 7.00 -2.01
CA LEU A 91 9.05 6.34 -3.03
C LEU A 91 7.56 6.56 -2.76
N SER A 92 7.14 6.49 -1.49
CA SER A 92 5.78 6.82 -1.09
C SER A 92 5.42 8.28 -1.37
N ALA A 93 6.38 9.20 -1.19
CA ALA A 93 6.19 10.61 -1.52
C ALA A 93 5.95 10.83 -3.02
N LEU A 94 6.59 10.05 -3.91
CA LEU A 94 6.32 10.12 -5.36
C LEU A 94 4.90 9.66 -5.69
N VAL A 95 4.40 8.61 -5.04
CA VAL A 95 2.99 8.18 -5.19
C VAL A 95 2.04 9.26 -4.67
N LEU A 96 2.31 9.83 -3.49
CA LEU A 96 1.49 10.90 -2.91
C LEU A 96 1.50 12.18 -3.75
N LYS A 97 2.63 12.51 -4.39
CA LYS A 97 2.73 13.61 -5.35
C LYS A 97 1.85 13.37 -6.57
N LYS A 98 1.85 12.14 -7.10
CA LYS A 98 0.98 11.75 -8.21
C LYS A 98 -0.50 11.89 -7.85
N LEU A 99 -0.92 11.43 -6.66
CA LEU A 99 -2.29 11.58 -6.19
C LEU A 99 -2.67 13.05 -5.99
N LYS A 100 -1.72 13.91 -5.61
CA LYS A 100 -1.93 15.37 -5.55
C LYS A 100 -2.26 15.95 -6.91
N GLU A 101 -1.45 15.63 -7.93
CA GLU A 101 -1.66 16.06 -9.31
C GLU A 101 -3.02 15.58 -9.86
N ASP A 102 -3.44 14.35 -9.51
CA ASP A 102 -4.73 13.80 -9.90
C ASP A 102 -5.90 14.54 -9.20
N ALA A 103 -5.74 14.86 -7.89
CA ALA A 103 -6.73 15.61 -7.13
C ALA A 103 -6.90 17.04 -7.64
N GLU A 104 -5.80 17.76 -7.89
CA GLU A 104 -5.80 19.11 -8.44
C GLU A 104 -6.42 19.16 -9.84
N ARG A 105 -6.14 18.15 -10.66
CA ARG A 105 -6.75 18.02 -12.00
C ARG A 105 -8.25 17.79 -11.92
N TYR A 106 -8.69 16.93 -11.00
CA TYR A 106 -10.11 16.60 -10.82
C TYR A 106 -10.91 17.79 -10.30
N LEU A 107 -10.36 18.49 -9.29
CA LEU A 107 -11.03 19.62 -8.65
C LEU A 107 -10.90 20.94 -9.43
N GLY A 108 -9.87 21.07 -10.27
CA GLY A 108 -9.55 22.31 -10.99
C GLY A 108 -8.98 23.42 -10.09
N GLU A 109 -8.54 23.08 -8.88
CA GLU A 109 -7.94 23.99 -7.90
C GLU A 109 -6.76 23.32 -7.18
N GLU A 110 -5.85 24.12 -6.61
CA GLU A 110 -4.75 23.61 -5.78
C GLU A 110 -5.28 23.06 -4.46
N VAL A 111 -4.69 21.94 -4.02
CA VAL A 111 -4.98 21.30 -2.74
C VAL A 111 -3.74 21.27 -1.85
N GLU A 112 -3.91 21.59 -0.57
CA GLU A 112 -2.79 21.72 0.36
C GLU A 112 -2.74 20.61 1.40
N GLU A 113 -3.91 20.16 1.89
CA GLU A 113 -4.01 19.28 3.05
C GLU A 113 -4.50 17.89 2.69
N ALA A 114 -3.86 16.87 3.29
CA ALA A 114 -4.28 15.49 3.18
C ALA A 114 -4.40 14.80 4.54
N ILE A 115 -5.36 13.85 4.61
CA ILE A 115 -5.46 12.82 5.64
C ILE A 115 -5.01 11.51 4.99
N ILE A 116 -4.00 10.85 5.55
CA ILE A 116 -3.40 9.66 4.96
C ILE A 116 -3.67 8.45 5.84
N SER A 117 -4.12 7.34 5.24
CA SER A 117 -4.32 6.07 5.95
C SER A 117 -2.99 5.36 6.24
N VAL A 118 -2.96 4.66 7.35
CA VAL A 118 -1.87 3.76 7.73
C VAL A 118 -2.44 2.45 8.28
N PRO A 119 -1.76 1.30 8.09
CA PRO A 119 -2.11 0.07 8.78
C PRO A 119 -2.17 0.31 10.29
N ALA A 120 -3.16 -0.28 10.94
CA ALA A 120 -3.32 -0.09 12.37
C ALA A 120 -2.11 -0.61 13.16
N TYR A 121 -1.48 -1.66 12.66
CA TYR A 121 -0.31 -2.31 13.25
C TYR A 121 1.04 -1.67 12.81
N PHE A 122 1.02 -0.42 12.28
CA PHE A 122 2.25 0.34 12.05
C PHE A 122 2.82 0.85 13.38
N ASN A 123 4.13 0.65 13.55
CA ASN A 123 4.89 1.23 14.67
C ASN A 123 5.12 2.75 14.45
N ASP A 124 5.61 3.43 15.48
CA ASP A 124 5.86 4.88 15.44
C ASP A 124 6.79 5.30 14.30
N MET A 125 7.82 4.51 13.97
CA MET A 125 8.74 4.82 12.89
C MET A 125 8.04 4.83 11.53
N ALA A 126 7.18 3.85 11.28
CA ALA A 126 6.43 3.74 10.02
C ALA A 126 5.36 4.86 9.91
N ARG A 127 4.70 5.22 11.03
CA ARG A 127 3.72 6.34 11.09
C ARG A 127 4.39 7.68 10.78
N ASN A 128 5.51 7.96 11.43
CA ASN A 128 6.30 9.17 11.20
C ASN A 128 6.85 9.23 9.76
N ALA A 129 7.33 8.11 9.22
CA ALA A 129 7.78 8.02 7.84
C ALA A 129 6.64 8.31 6.84
N THR A 130 5.41 7.86 7.13
CA THR A 130 4.24 8.17 6.31
C THR A 130 3.89 9.66 6.33
N LYS A 131 3.95 10.28 7.51
CA LYS A 131 3.74 11.73 7.66
C LYS A 131 4.79 12.53 6.89
N ARG A 132 6.08 12.16 7.01
CA ARG A 132 7.18 12.77 6.24
C ARG A 132 7.02 12.58 4.74
N ALA A 133 6.61 11.38 4.28
CA ALA A 133 6.33 11.14 2.87
C ALA A 133 5.29 12.13 2.31
N GLY A 134 4.23 12.39 3.06
CA GLY A 134 3.24 13.40 2.70
C GLY A 134 3.84 14.81 2.62
N GLN A 135 4.65 15.20 3.61
CA GLN A 135 5.32 16.51 3.64
C GLN A 135 6.30 16.69 2.47
N ILE A 136 7.09 15.66 2.15
CA ILE A 136 8.01 15.65 1.00
C ILE A 136 7.24 15.75 -0.33
N ALA A 137 6.03 15.19 -0.39
CA ALA A 137 5.13 15.31 -1.55
C ALA A 137 4.40 16.66 -1.65
N GLY A 138 4.65 17.58 -0.71
CA GLY A 138 4.04 18.91 -0.68
C GLY A 138 2.63 18.94 -0.08
N TRP A 139 2.27 17.96 0.76
CA TRP A 139 1.04 17.94 1.53
C TRP A 139 1.25 18.48 2.95
N LYS A 140 0.32 19.23 3.45
CA LYS A 140 0.14 19.46 4.88
C LYS A 140 -0.56 18.23 5.48
N VAL A 141 0.16 17.45 6.27
CA VAL A 141 -0.36 16.23 6.91
C VAL A 141 -0.52 16.48 8.40
N GLU A 142 -1.67 16.96 8.82
CA GLU A 142 -1.99 17.15 10.24
C GLU A 142 -2.53 15.88 10.88
N ARG A 143 -3.20 15.03 10.10
CA ARG A 143 -3.78 13.79 10.58
C ARG A 143 -3.39 12.61 9.71
N ILE A 144 -3.01 11.51 10.37
CA ILE A 144 -3.01 10.15 9.83
C ILE A 144 -4.15 9.39 10.50
N ILE A 145 -4.74 8.43 9.79
CA ILE A 145 -5.87 7.63 10.27
C ILE A 145 -5.55 6.14 10.09
N ASN A 146 -5.95 5.31 11.05
CA ASN A 146 -5.81 3.87 10.90
C ASN A 146 -6.78 3.34 9.84
N GLU A 147 -6.32 2.40 9.00
CA GLU A 147 -7.11 1.78 7.94
C GLU A 147 -8.45 1.21 8.45
N PRO A 148 -8.52 0.46 9.58
CA PRO A 148 -9.80 -0.02 10.12
C PRO A 148 -10.72 1.11 10.60
N SER A 149 -10.16 2.19 11.12
CA SER A 149 -10.92 3.37 11.53
C SER A 149 -11.56 4.06 10.32
N ALA A 150 -10.82 4.17 9.22
CA ALA A 150 -11.34 4.68 7.97
C ALA A 150 -12.44 3.75 7.40
N ALA A 151 -12.21 2.44 7.41
CA ALA A 151 -13.21 1.47 6.95
C ALA A 151 -14.51 1.57 7.77
N ALA A 152 -14.41 1.67 9.11
CA ALA A 152 -15.56 1.83 9.98
C ALA A 152 -16.32 3.13 9.70
N LEU A 153 -15.63 4.27 9.50
CA LEU A 153 -16.24 5.54 9.10
C LEU A 153 -17.02 5.42 7.79
N ALA A 154 -16.46 4.73 6.79
CA ALA A 154 -17.15 4.51 5.52
C ALA A 154 -18.41 3.66 5.70
N CYS A 155 -18.33 2.56 6.48
CA CYS A 155 -19.45 1.66 6.75
C CYS A 155 -20.56 2.37 7.53
N GLN A 156 -20.22 3.08 8.61
CA GLN A 156 -21.17 3.84 9.41
C GLN A 156 -21.90 4.91 8.57
N ASN A 157 -21.15 5.64 7.75
CA ASN A 157 -21.75 6.66 6.87
C ASN A 157 -22.67 6.05 5.80
N ALA A 158 -22.36 4.83 5.31
CA ALA A 158 -23.16 4.15 4.27
C ALA A 158 -24.40 3.46 4.82
N LYS A 159 -24.28 2.76 5.98
CA LYS A 159 -25.33 1.89 6.54
C LYS A 159 -26.18 2.58 7.62
N GLN A 160 -25.74 3.72 8.20
CA GLN A 160 -26.37 4.39 9.36
C GLN A 160 -26.66 3.39 10.49
N MET A 161 -25.66 2.60 10.88
CA MET A 161 -25.78 1.56 11.90
C MET A 161 -26.00 2.21 13.27
N GLU A 162 -27.03 1.76 14.02
CA GLU A 162 -27.31 2.29 15.36
C GLU A 162 -26.39 1.65 16.41
N GLU A 163 -26.24 0.34 16.41
CA GLU A 163 -25.33 -0.43 17.28
C GLU A 163 -24.78 -1.64 16.52
N ALA A 164 -23.44 -1.80 16.49
CA ALA A 164 -22.81 -2.96 15.86
C ALA A 164 -21.36 -3.16 16.35
N THR A 165 -21.04 -4.38 16.74
CA THR A 165 -19.64 -4.81 16.93
C THR A 165 -19.15 -5.46 15.63
N MET A 166 -18.20 -4.80 14.96
CA MET A 166 -17.68 -5.22 13.66
C MET A 166 -16.27 -5.80 13.77
N MET A 167 -15.99 -6.84 13.01
CA MET A 167 -14.62 -7.24 12.71
C MET A 167 -14.22 -6.66 11.36
N VAL A 168 -13.22 -5.79 11.34
CA VAL A 168 -12.58 -5.33 10.11
C VAL A 168 -11.40 -6.24 9.82
N PHE A 169 -11.45 -6.95 8.70
CA PHE A 169 -10.38 -7.82 8.22
C PHE A 169 -9.78 -7.20 6.97
N ASP A 170 -8.67 -6.48 7.16
CA ASP A 170 -7.95 -5.82 6.08
C ASP A 170 -6.80 -6.70 5.60
N PHE A 171 -6.99 -7.29 4.42
CA PHE A 171 -6.00 -8.13 3.77
C PHE A 171 -5.61 -7.54 2.41
N GLY A 172 -4.62 -6.68 2.47
CA GLY A 172 -4.08 -6.00 1.31
C GLY A 172 -3.06 -6.83 0.53
N GLY A 173 -2.30 -6.15 -0.32
CA GLY A 173 -1.21 -6.80 -1.06
C GLY A 173 0.01 -7.11 -0.20
N GLY A 174 0.20 -6.44 0.93
CA GLY A 174 1.42 -6.51 1.72
C GLY A 174 1.26 -6.72 3.22
N THR A 175 0.10 -6.40 3.77
CA THR A 175 -0.18 -6.44 5.20
C THR A 175 -1.49 -7.14 5.47
N LEU A 176 -1.61 -7.70 6.65
CA LEU A 176 -2.86 -8.18 7.24
C LEU A 176 -3.10 -7.42 8.54
N ASP A 177 -4.21 -6.73 8.65
CA ASP A 177 -4.71 -6.10 9.87
C ASP A 177 -6.09 -6.65 10.23
N VAL A 178 -6.30 -6.99 11.49
CA VAL A 178 -7.59 -7.43 12.03
C VAL A 178 -7.93 -6.52 13.20
N SER A 179 -9.11 -5.94 13.18
CA SER A 179 -9.56 -5.03 14.23
C SER A 179 -10.98 -5.34 14.65
N LEU A 180 -11.26 -5.16 15.94
CA LEU A 180 -12.61 -5.11 16.45
C LEU A 180 -13.02 -3.66 16.66
N VAL A 181 -14.16 -3.33 16.14
CA VAL A 181 -14.71 -1.97 16.14
C VAL A 181 -16.12 -2.01 16.72
N ASP A 182 -16.35 -1.21 17.72
CA ASP A 182 -17.67 -0.99 18.25
C ASP A 182 -18.25 0.33 17.74
N CYS A 183 -19.47 0.26 17.21
CA CYS A 183 -20.19 1.41 16.68
C CYS A 183 -21.51 1.56 17.46
N PHE A 184 -21.71 2.72 18.08
CA PHE A 184 -22.97 3.05 18.71
C PHE A 184 -23.29 4.53 18.47
N ASP A 185 -24.49 4.82 18.04
CA ASP A 185 -24.89 6.16 17.58
C ASP A 185 -23.89 6.73 16.55
N ASN A 186 -23.23 7.83 16.90
CA ASN A 186 -22.20 8.47 16.07
C ASN A 186 -20.78 8.22 16.60
N VAL A 187 -20.59 7.26 17.52
CA VAL A 187 -19.29 6.93 18.09
C VAL A 187 -18.76 5.66 17.47
N ILE A 188 -17.53 5.71 17.00
CA ILE A 188 -16.75 4.58 16.49
C ILE A 188 -15.59 4.38 17.44
N GLU A 189 -15.53 3.24 18.10
CA GLU A 189 -14.48 2.89 19.04
C GLU A 189 -13.74 1.64 18.59
N ILE A 190 -12.43 1.76 18.41
CA ILE A 190 -11.57 0.61 18.15
C ILE A 190 -11.31 -0.09 19.50
N MET A 191 -11.74 -1.36 19.62
CA MET A 191 -11.61 -2.16 20.84
C MET A 191 -10.27 -2.90 20.92
N ALA A 192 -9.87 -3.50 19.82
CA ALA A 192 -8.64 -4.30 19.73
C ALA A 192 -8.09 -4.33 18.32
N ILE A 193 -6.77 -4.41 18.20
CA ILE A 193 -6.04 -4.51 16.91
C ILE A 193 -4.99 -5.60 17.02
N SER A 194 -4.85 -6.39 15.95
CA SER A 194 -3.73 -7.31 15.75
C SER A 194 -3.42 -7.44 14.26
N GLY A 195 -2.19 -7.76 13.90
CA GLY A 195 -1.83 -7.83 12.47
C GLY A 195 -0.51 -8.54 12.19
N ASP A 196 -0.19 -8.63 10.90
CA ASP A 196 1.09 -9.10 10.37
C ASP A 196 1.53 -8.18 9.22
N ASN A 197 2.52 -7.33 9.47
CA ASN A 197 3.03 -6.32 8.52
C ASN A 197 3.80 -6.93 7.32
N ARG A 198 3.94 -8.25 7.27
CA ARG A 198 4.65 -8.99 6.22
C ARG A 198 3.82 -10.14 5.68
N LEU A 199 2.49 -10.00 5.67
CA LEU A 199 1.56 -10.98 5.15
C LEU A 199 0.53 -10.30 4.26
N GLY A 200 0.46 -10.69 2.99
CA GLY A 200 -0.50 -10.10 2.03
C GLY A 200 -0.60 -10.90 0.74
N GLY A 201 -1.32 -10.37 -0.23
CA GLY A 201 -1.52 -10.98 -1.54
C GLY A 201 -0.23 -11.28 -2.29
N GLN A 202 0.84 -10.49 -2.05
CA GLN A 202 2.16 -10.71 -2.62
C GLN A 202 2.78 -12.05 -2.16
N ASP A 203 2.49 -12.49 -0.93
CA ASP A 203 3.01 -13.77 -0.43
C ASP A 203 2.37 -14.94 -1.19
N PHE A 204 1.12 -14.82 -1.65
CA PHE A 204 0.50 -15.79 -2.55
C PHE A 204 1.16 -15.77 -3.94
N ASP A 205 1.46 -14.58 -4.48
CA ASP A 205 2.14 -14.45 -5.79
C ASP A 205 3.52 -15.11 -5.74
N ASP A 206 4.29 -14.84 -4.70
CA ASP A 206 5.61 -15.43 -4.51
C ASP A 206 5.54 -16.98 -4.39
N MET A 207 4.56 -17.52 -3.64
CA MET A 207 4.34 -18.97 -3.52
C MET A 207 3.92 -19.61 -4.85
N ILE A 208 3.06 -18.97 -5.63
CA ILE A 208 2.66 -19.44 -6.97
C ILE A 208 3.87 -19.45 -7.90
N ALA A 209 4.68 -18.38 -7.87
CA ALA A 209 5.90 -18.27 -8.67
C ALA A 209 6.93 -19.38 -8.29
N GLU A 210 7.16 -19.58 -6.99
CA GLU A 210 8.04 -20.66 -6.51
C GLU A 210 7.54 -22.05 -6.89
N TYR A 211 6.22 -22.28 -6.79
CA TYR A 211 5.61 -23.53 -7.20
C TYR A 211 5.81 -23.80 -8.70
N PHE A 212 5.60 -22.77 -9.55
CA PHE A 212 5.85 -22.85 -10.98
C PHE A 212 7.31 -23.16 -11.28
N ILE A 213 8.26 -22.41 -10.74
CA ILE A 213 9.70 -22.59 -10.94
C ILE A 213 10.12 -24.03 -10.61
N LYS A 214 9.65 -24.51 -9.45
CA LYS A 214 9.94 -25.88 -8.99
C LYS A 214 9.32 -26.95 -9.90
N ALA A 215 8.08 -26.76 -10.31
CA ALA A 215 7.37 -27.73 -11.18
C ALA A 215 8.00 -27.83 -12.57
N GLN A 216 8.58 -26.72 -13.08
CA GLN A 216 9.30 -26.69 -14.35
C GLN A 216 10.76 -27.15 -14.22
N GLY A 217 11.23 -27.49 -13.01
CA GLY A 217 12.61 -27.90 -12.78
C GLY A 217 13.65 -26.79 -13.02
N LEU A 218 13.26 -25.53 -12.88
CA LEU A 218 14.11 -24.38 -13.07
C LEU A 218 14.91 -24.04 -11.80
N ASP A 219 16.11 -23.47 -11.98
CA ASP A 219 16.88 -22.90 -10.88
C ASP A 219 16.66 -21.38 -10.85
N ALA A 220 16.02 -20.88 -9.79
CA ALA A 220 15.74 -19.47 -9.61
C ALA A 220 17.01 -18.58 -9.64
N SER A 221 18.17 -19.13 -9.24
CA SER A 221 19.44 -18.39 -9.24
C SER A 221 20.04 -18.17 -10.63
N GLU A 222 19.58 -18.93 -11.63
CA GLU A 222 20.03 -18.83 -13.02
C GLU A 222 19.10 -17.93 -13.87
N LEU A 223 17.95 -17.53 -13.33
CA LEU A 223 16.98 -16.68 -14.02
C LEU A 223 17.39 -15.20 -13.96
N SER A 224 17.24 -14.50 -15.09
CA SER A 224 17.47 -13.06 -15.11
C SER A 224 16.42 -12.29 -14.30
N PRO A 225 16.73 -11.08 -13.81
CA PRO A 225 15.76 -10.22 -13.13
C PRO A 225 14.48 -9.98 -13.94
N GLU A 226 14.59 -9.80 -15.27
CA GLU A 226 13.46 -9.61 -16.18
C GLU A 226 12.59 -10.88 -16.22
N THR A 227 13.21 -12.05 -16.36
CA THR A 227 12.49 -13.33 -16.36
C THR A 227 11.75 -13.53 -15.03
N MET A 228 12.38 -13.23 -13.89
CA MET A 228 11.72 -13.28 -12.59
C MET A 228 10.58 -12.27 -12.48
N GLY A 229 10.73 -11.09 -13.08
CA GLY A 229 9.67 -10.07 -13.18
C GLY A 229 8.45 -10.61 -13.95
N VAL A 230 8.67 -11.24 -15.10
CA VAL A 230 7.61 -11.88 -15.89
C VAL A 230 6.93 -13.01 -15.12
N ILE A 231 7.69 -13.89 -14.45
CA ILE A 231 7.13 -15.00 -13.66
C ILE A 231 6.22 -14.46 -12.56
N ARG A 232 6.65 -13.44 -11.80
CA ARG A 232 5.84 -12.83 -10.72
C ARG A 232 4.58 -12.19 -11.25
N MET A 233 4.65 -11.50 -12.38
CA MET A 233 3.49 -10.92 -13.03
C MET A 233 2.50 -12.00 -13.47
N CYS A 234 2.97 -13.09 -14.09
CA CYS A 234 2.12 -14.23 -14.47
C CYS A 234 1.51 -14.91 -13.23
N ALA A 235 2.24 -14.97 -12.12
CA ALA A 235 1.72 -15.49 -10.85
C ALA A 235 0.59 -14.61 -10.29
N GLU A 236 0.73 -13.27 -10.30
CA GLU A 236 -0.35 -12.34 -9.92
C GLU A 236 -1.56 -12.53 -10.83
N GLN A 237 -1.38 -12.63 -12.13
CA GLN A 237 -2.47 -12.86 -13.09
C GLN A 237 -3.17 -14.21 -12.82
N CYS A 238 -2.40 -15.27 -12.58
CA CYS A 238 -2.94 -16.59 -12.23
C CYS A 238 -3.76 -16.53 -10.93
N LYS A 239 -3.23 -15.89 -9.87
CA LYS A 239 -3.95 -15.65 -8.62
C LYS A 239 -5.29 -14.94 -8.85
N ARG A 240 -5.27 -13.88 -9.67
CA ARG A 240 -6.48 -13.11 -10.01
C ARG A 240 -7.48 -13.96 -10.80
N ALA A 241 -7.04 -14.75 -11.77
CA ALA A 241 -7.90 -15.67 -12.54
C ALA A 241 -8.54 -16.74 -11.63
N LEU A 242 -7.83 -17.21 -10.59
CA LEU A 242 -8.37 -18.11 -9.58
C LEU A 242 -9.45 -17.47 -8.68
N THR A 243 -9.64 -16.15 -8.74
CA THR A 243 -10.75 -15.48 -8.05
C THR A 243 -12.08 -15.84 -8.70
N GLU A 244 -12.12 -15.96 -10.01
CA GLU A 244 -13.34 -16.28 -10.78
C GLU A 244 -13.44 -17.77 -11.07
N ASN A 245 -12.32 -18.46 -11.32
CA ASN A 245 -12.26 -19.84 -11.77
C ASN A 245 -11.73 -20.79 -10.70
N GLN A 246 -12.06 -22.10 -10.80
CA GLN A 246 -11.52 -23.15 -9.93
C GLN A 246 -10.09 -23.53 -10.31
N THR A 247 -9.73 -23.37 -11.57
CA THR A 247 -8.38 -23.58 -12.13
C THR A 247 -8.00 -22.38 -12.97
N ALA A 248 -6.70 -22.10 -13.07
CA ALA A 248 -6.16 -21.07 -13.93
C ALA A 248 -4.87 -21.56 -14.59
N GLN A 249 -4.66 -21.17 -15.83
CA GLN A 249 -3.44 -21.46 -16.56
C GLN A 249 -2.40 -20.38 -16.23
N MET A 250 -1.28 -20.77 -15.62
CA MET A 250 -0.12 -19.91 -15.49
C MET A 250 0.81 -20.13 -16.68
N THR A 251 0.95 -19.13 -17.51
CA THR A 251 1.76 -19.16 -18.71
C THR A 251 2.91 -18.17 -18.60
N VAL A 252 4.13 -18.65 -18.78
CA VAL A 252 5.33 -17.81 -18.83
C VAL A 252 5.97 -17.99 -20.20
N ASN A 253 5.96 -16.93 -20.99
CA ASN A 253 6.60 -16.87 -22.30
C ASN A 253 7.59 -15.69 -22.32
N CYS A 254 8.88 -16.01 -22.34
CA CYS A 254 9.97 -15.05 -22.39
C CYS A 254 11.22 -15.76 -22.98
N PRO A 255 12.29 -15.04 -23.32
CA PRO A 255 13.47 -15.63 -23.97
C PRO A 255 14.09 -16.83 -23.26
N GLN A 256 13.99 -16.91 -21.93
CA GLN A 256 14.55 -18.01 -21.14
C GLN A 256 13.55 -19.15 -20.88
N ILE A 257 12.23 -18.86 -20.93
CA ILE A 257 11.18 -19.82 -20.54
C ILE A 257 10.01 -19.73 -21.52
N ASN A 258 9.58 -20.88 -22.01
CA ASN A 258 8.31 -21.04 -22.69
C ASN A 258 7.61 -22.25 -22.06
N ALA A 259 6.79 -22.01 -21.04
CA ALA A 259 6.14 -23.06 -20.27
C ALA A 259 4.78 -22.60 -19.75
N ALA A 260 3.89 -23.59 -19.59
CA ALA A 260 2.57 -23.38 -19.03
C ALA A 260 2.23 -24.49 -18.03
N MET A 261 1.42 -24.13 -17.04
CA MET A 261 0.95 -25.07 -16.03
C MET A 261 -0.45 -24.66 -15.55
N GLU A 262 -1.35 -25.62 -15.46
CA GLU A 262 -2.62 -25.41 -14.78
C GLU A 262 -2.44 -25.48 -13.26
N ILE A 263 -2.99 -24.50 -12.56
CA ILE A 263 -2.99 -24.42 -11.09
C ILE A 263 -4.45 -24.37 -10.63
N SER A 264 -4.80 -25.23 -9.67
CA SER A 264 -6.11 -25.23 -9.05
C SER A 264 -6.13 -24.50 -7.70
N ARG A 265 -7.32 -24.04 -7.25
CA ARG A 265 -7.50 -23.53 -5.88
C ARG A 265 -7.02 -24.53 -4.82
N LYS A 266 -7.18 -25.84 -5.08
CA LYS A 266 -6.70 -26.90 -4.17
C LYS A 266 -5.17 -26.91 -4.06
N ASP A 267 -4.47 -26.69 -5.16
CA ASP A 267 -3.00 -26.61 -5.15
C ASP A 267 -2.56 -25.40 -4.33
N VAL A 268 -3.21 -24.24 -4.50
CA VAL A 268 -2.93 -23.03 -3.71
C VAL A 268 -3.13 -23.29 -2.22
N VAL A 269 -4.21 -23.95 -1.80
CA VAL A 269 -4.43 -24.33 -0.39
C VAL A 269 -3.28 -25.17 0.13
N ASN A 270 -2.78 -26.14 -0.65
CA ASN A 270 -1.73 -27.05 -0.23
C ASN A 270 -0.38 -26.32 -0.04
N PHE A 271 0.09 -25.57 -1.02
CA PHE A 271 1.41 -24.94 -0.92
C PHE A 271 1.39 -23.62 -0.14
N CYS A 272 0.21 -22.97 0.02
CA CYS A 272 0.02 -21.78 0.84
C CYS A 272 -0.46 -22.05 2.28
N ALA A 273 -0.46 -23.31 2.74
CA ALA A 273 -0.98 -23.67 4.08
C ALA A 273 -0.41 -22.80 5.23
N ARG A 274 0.87 -22.44 5.16
CA ARG A 274 1.53 -21.56 6.14
C ARG A 274 0.97 -20.14 6.13
N ILE A 275 0.52 -19.64 4.97
CA ILE A 275 -0.11 -18.32 4.86
C ILE A 275 -1.43 -18.32 5.64
N PHE A 276 -2.28 -19.32 5.42
CA PHE A 276 -3.54 -19.47 6.15
C PHE A 276 -3.34 -19.65 7.67
N GLU A 277 -2.31 -20.40 8.10
CA GLU A 277 -1.96 -20.50 9.52
C GLU A 277 -1.60 -19.13 10.11
N ARG A 278 -0.79 -18.33 9.39
CA ARG A 278 -0.41 -16.97 9.81
C ARG A 278 -1.62 -16.07 9.92
N MET A 279 -2.58 -16.14 8.98
CA MET A 279 -3.82 -15.36 9.01
C MET A 279 -4.67 -15.62 10.27
N GLY A 280 -4.67 -16.84 10.78
CA GLY A 280 -5.45 -17.21 11.97
C GLY A 280 -4.93 -16.63 13.29
N LYS A 281 -3.65 -16.20 13.35
CA LYS A 281 -3.07 -15.65 14.59
C LYS A 281 -3.68 -14.30 14.98
N PRO A 282 -3.70 -13.28 14.09
CA PRO A 282 -4.32 -11.99 14.39
C PRO A 282 -5.81 -12.11 14.76
N ILE A 283 -6.57 -12.99 14.08
CA ILE A 283 -7.98 -13.20 14.39
C ILE A 283 -8.16 -13.68 15.84
N ARG A 284 -7.42 -14.71 16.26
CA ARG A 284 -7.49 -15.22 17.64
C ARG A 284 -7.05 -14.18 18.65
N GLN A 285 -6.00 -13.41 18.31
CA GLN A 285 -5.45 -12.40 19.21
C GLN A 285 -6.44 -11.26 19.45
N VAL A 286 -7.08 -10.75 18.39
CA VAL A 286 -8.00 -9.62 18.49
C VAL A 286 -9.26 -10.00 19.29
N LEU A 287 -9.76 -11.24 19.14
CA LEU A 287 -10.89 -11.75 19.93
C LEU A 287 -10.54 -11.87 21.42
N ALA A 288 -9.34 -12.37 21.71
CA ALA A 288 -8.86 -12.48 23.08
C ALA A 288 -8.65 -11.12 23.74
N ASP A 289 -8.09 -10.15 23.01
CA ASP A 289 -7.84 -8.80 23.51
C ASP A 289 -9.13 -7.99 23.68
N GLY A 290 -10.09 -8.17 22.77
CA GLY A 290 -11.41 -7.53 22.87
C GLY A 290 -12.37 -8.21 23.87
N HIS A 291 -11.96 -9.37 24.44
CA HIS A 291 -12.78 -10.15 25.36
C HIS A 291 -14.15 -10.53 24.81
N ILE A 292 -14.25 -10.75 23.48
CA ILE A 292 -15.49 -11.15 22.81
C ILE A 292 -15.36 -12.51 22.14
N SER A 293 -16.47 -13.19 22.00
CA SER A 293 -16.59 -14.42 21.21
C SER A 293 -16.95 -14.12 19.76
N VAL A 294 -16.80 -15.11 18.89
CA VAL A 294 -17.15 -14.97 17.47
C VAL A 294 -18.65 -14.68 17.28
N GLU A 295 -19.49 -15.21 18.16
CA GLU A 295 -20.94 -15.06 18.15
C GLU A 295 -21.42 -13.64 18.47
N GLU A 296 -20.58 -12.83 19.14
CA GLU A 296 -20.87 -11.43 19.49
C GLU A 296 -20.50 -10.46 18.35
N ILE A 297 -19.81 -10.92 17.30
CA ILE A 297 -19.53 -10.11 16.13
C ILE A 297 -20.82 -9.95 15.33
N SER A 298 -21.29 -8.71 15.16
CA SER A 298 -22.45 -8.38 14.36
C SER A 298 -22.17 -8.49 12.86
N ASP A 299 -21.07 -7.86 12.42
CA ASP A 299 -20.69 -7.74 11.01
C ASP A 299 -19.19 -8.05 10.81
N VAL A 300 -18.84 -8.56 9.61
CA VAL A 300 -17.46 -8.73 9.16
C VAL A 300 -17.22 -7.90 7.91
N VAL A 301 -16.37 -6.91 8.03
CA VAL A 301 -16.03 -6.00 6.93
C VAL A 301 -14.71 -6.46 6.31
N LEU A 302 -14.78 -6.87 5.05
CA LEU A 302 -13.60 -7.25 4.26
C LEU A 302 -13.01 -6.02 3.56
N VAL A 303 -11.72 -5.82 3.74
CA VAL A 303 -10.95 -4.71 3.19
C VAL A 303 -9.72 -5.25 2.47
N GLY A 304 -9.27 -4.55 1.43
CA GLY A 304 -8.11 -4.92 0.63
C GLY A 304 -8.39 -5.95 -0.46
N GLY A 305 -7.70 -5.81 -1.59
CA GLY A 305 -7.95 -6.60 -2.80
C GLY A 305 -7.74 -8.12 -2.63
N SER A 306 -6.93 -8.55 -1.65
CA SER A 306 -6.72 -9.99 -1.38
C SER A 306 -7.94 -10.64 -0.74
N CYS A 307 -8.84 -9.87 -0.13
CA CYS A 307 -10.13 -10.37 0.36
C CYS A 307 -11.10 -10.79 -0.77
N LYS A 308 -10.84 -10.40 -2.02
CA LYS A 308 -11.60 -10.88 -3.19
C LYS A 308 -11.34 -12.35 -3.51
N MET A 309 -10.25 -12.93 -3.01
CA MET A 309 -9.93 -14.34 -3.22
C MET A 309 -10.94 -15.25 -2.51
N PRO A 310 -11.66 -16.14 -3.22
CA PRO A 310 -12.62 -17.06 -2.60
C PRO A 310 -12.00 -17.95 -1.51
N LEU A 311 -10.73 -18.30 -1.63
CA LEU A 311 -10.01 -19.09 -0.62
C LEU A 311 -9.87 -18.34 0.71
N VAL A 312 -9.65 -17.02 0.66
CA VAL A 312 -9.57 -16.16 1.85
C VAL A 312 -10.95 -16.07 2.50
N GLN A 313 -12.00 -15.83 1.71
CA GLN A 313 -13.38 -15.74 2.20
C GLN A 313 -13.84 -17.07 2.82
N GLN A 314 -13.56 -18.21 2.17
CA GLN A 314 -13.87 -19.55 2.70
C GLN A 314 -13.10 -19.85 3.98
N TYR A 315 -11.84 -19.44 4.06
CA TYR A 315 -11.05 -19.58 5.28
C TYR A 315 -11.66 -18.77 6.43
N LEU A 316 -12.04 -17.52 6.19
CA LEU A 316 -12.69 -16.67 7.19
C LEU A 316 -14.05 -17.23 7.61
N ALA A 317 -14.87 -17.65 6.67
CA ALA A 317 -16.16 -18.29 6.94
C ALA A 317 -16.00 -19.51 7.85
N HIS A 318 -14.96 -20.32 7.61
CA HIS A 318 -14.64 -21.49 8.44
C HIS A 318 -14.16 -21.11 9.86
N VAL A 319 -13.24 -20.15 9.96
CA VAL A 319 -12.66 -19.72 11.26
C VAL A 319 -13.71 -19.00 12.11
N LEU A 320 -14.52 -18.13 11.49
CA LEU A 320 -15.56 -17.37 12.16
C LEU A 320 -16.90 -18.12 12.25
N LYS A 321 -16.99 -19.33 11.70
CA LYS A 321 -18.23 -20.16 11.67
C LYS A 321 -19.43 -19.39 11.13
N ARG A 322 -19.21 -18.54 10.12
CA ARG A 322 -20.22 -17.66 9.49
C ARG A 322 -20.25 -17.85 7.98
N ASN A 323 -21.45 -17.73 7.38
CA ASN A 323 -21.63 -17.79 5.93
C ASN A 323 -22.18 -16.48 5.35
N ASP A 324 -22.38 -15.46 6.19
CA ASP A 324 -23.00 -14.19 5.89
C ASP A 324 -21.98 -13.03 5.84
N ILE A 325 -20.78 -13.32 5.35
CA ILE A 325 -19.74 -12.29 5.18
C ILE A 325 -20.08 -11.47 3.94
N GLU A 326 -20.60 -10.26 4.14
CA GLU A 326 -20.88 -9.32 3.06
C GLU A 326 -19.61 -8.55 2.65
N THR A 327 -19.35 -8.47 1.36
CA THR A 327 -18.27 -7.66 0.80
C THR A 327 -18.83 -6.30 0.34
N ILE A 328 -18.52 -5.24 1.06
CA ILE A 328 -18.50 -3.88 0.49
C ILE A 328 -17.26 -3.84 -0.40
N ASP A 329 -17.26 -3.08 -1.49
CA ASP A 329 -16.08 -3.05 -2.39
C ASP A 329 -14.78 -2.86 -1.59
N PRO A 330 -13.97 -3.93 -1.40
CA PRO A 330 -12.86 -3.92 -0.46
C PRO A 330 -11.68 -3.04 -0.92
N ASP A 331 -11.67 -2.63 -2.19
CA ASP A 331 -10.61 -1.75 -2.71
C ASP A 331 -10.88 -0.27 -2.42
N HIS A 332 -12.14 0.13 -2.18
CA HIS A 332 -12.54 1.54 -2.11
C HIS A 332 -12.85 2.02 -0.69
N VAL A 333 -13.16 1.12 0.21
CA VAL A 333 -13.74 1.45 1.52
C VAL A 333 -12.83 2.34 2.37
N ILE A 334 -11.52 2.11 2.39
CA ILE A 334 -10.56 2.92 3.17
C ILE A 334 -10.50 4.35 2.62
N ALA A 335 -10.35 4.51 1.30
CA ALA A 335 -10.29 5.83 0.69
C ALA A 335 -11.58 6.62 0.93
N LEU A 336 -12.74 5.98 0.81
CA LEU A 336 -14.03 6.59 1.14
C LEU A 336 -14.09 7.03 2.60
N GLY A 337 -13.60 6.21 3.53
CA GLY A 337 -13.52 6.56 4.95
C GLY A 337 -12.57 7.71 5.23
N CYS A 338 -11.42 7.77 4.55
CA CYS A 338 -10.53 8.93 4.61
C CYS A 338 -11.23 10.22 4.13
N GLY A 339 -12.06 10.13 3.09
CA GLY A 339 -12.89 11.24 2.62
C GLY A 339 -13.97 11.64 3.62
N VAL A 340 -14.59 10.69 4.35
CA VAL A 340 -15.50 10.99 5.47
C VAL A 340 -14.74 11.73 6.58
N CYS A 341 -13.54 11.26 6.94
CA CYS A 341 -12.69 11.91 7.94
C CYS A 341 -12.32 13.34 7.53
N ALA A 342 -12.08 13.59 6.24
CA ALA A 342 -11.89 14.94 5.70
C ALA A 342 -13.15 15.80 5.91
N GLY A 343 -14.34 15.28 5.64
CA GLY A 343 -15.62 15.94 5.88
C GLY A 343 -15.85 16.27 7.37
N ILE A 344 -15.45 15.38 8.29
CA ILE A 344 -15.49 15.62 9.75
C ILE A 344 -14.56 16.80 10.10
N LYS A 345 -13.33 16.80 9.58
CA LYS A 345 -12.35 17.87 9.83
C LYS A 345 -12.79 19.21 9.25
N GLU A 346 -13.44 19.21 8.09
CA GLU A 346 -14.07 20.38 7.48
C GLU A 346 -15.34 20.84 8.25
N ARG A 347 -15.75 20.12 9.31
CA ARG A 347 -16.97 20.36 10.11
C ARG A 347 -18.25 20.35 9.29
N ASN A 348 -18.31 19.46 8.30
CA ASN A 348 -19.51 19.31 7.49
C ASN A 348 -20.70 18.85 8.36
N VAL A 349 -21.85 19.49 8.19
CA VAL A 349 -23.03 19.31 9.05
C VAL A 349 -23.48 17.86 9.19
N GLN A 350 -23.28 17.04 8.17
CA GLN A 350 -23.75 15.66 8.16
C GLN A 350 -22.85 14.68 8.93
N VAL A 351 -21.56 15.00 9.07
CA VAL A 351 -20.58 14.09 9.69
C VAL A 351 -19.81 14.73 10.86
N LYS A 352 -20.02 16.01 11.15
CA LYS A 352 -19.29 16.74 12.21
C LYS A 352 -19.46 16.18 13.61
N ASP A 353 -20.54 15.45 13.85
CA ASP A 353 -20.90 14.89 15.16
C ASP A 353 -20.42 13.43 15.30
N MET A 354 -19.80 12.86 14.27
CA MET A 354 -19.14 11.55 14.33
C MET A 354 -17.85 11.65 15.16
N LEU A 355 -17.72 10.75 16.13
CA LEU A 355 -16.55 10.64 16.99
C LEU A 355 -15.81 9.36 16.70
N LEU A 356 -14.49 9.45 16.60
CA LEU A 356 -13.60 8.32 16.39
C LEU A 356 -12.62 8.23 17.55
N THR A 357 -12.62 7.09 18.24
CA THR A 357 -11.64 6.76 19.27
C THR A 357 -10.76 5.62 18.77
N ASP A 358 -9.48 5.90 18.64
CA ASP A 358 -8.44 4.95 18.25
C ASP A 358 -7.70 4.40 19.45
N ILE A 359 -6.85 3.37 19.26
CA ILE A 359 -6.09 2.74 20.35
C ILE A 359 -4.60 2.64 20.02
N CYS A 360 -3.79 2.50 21.07
CA CYS A 360 -2.36 2.25 20.99
C CYS A 360 -2.13 0.78 20.51
N PRO A 361 -1.49 0.55 19.33
CA PRO A 361 -1.36 -0.80 18.79
C PRO A 361 -0.32 -1.66 19.52
N PHE A 362 0.62 -1.03 20.25
CA PHE A 362 1.70 -1.71 20.97
C PHE A 362 1.92 -1.08 22.34
N SER A 363 2.34 -1.87 23.30
CA SER A 363 2.77 -1.37 24.60
C SER A 363 4.04 -0.53 24.46
N LEU A 364 4.09 0.55 25.25
CA LEU A 364 5.20 1.51 25.31
C LEU A 364 5.78 1.53 26.72
N GLY A 365 7.10 1.55 26.82
CA GLY A 365 7.75 1.52 28.11
C GLY A 365 9.24 1.84 28.06
N ILE A 366 9.89 1.66 29.17
CA ILE A 366 11.33 1.90 29.33
C ILE A 366 12.08 0.66 29.80
N ALA A 367 13.38 0.63 29.53
CA ALA A 367 14.27 -0.39 30.09
C ALA A 367 14.45 -0.17 31.60
N VAL A 368 14.30 -1.23 32.36
CA VAL A 368 14.59 -1.27 33.80
C VAL A 368 15.47 -2.47 34.11
N GLU A 369 16.21 -2.40 35.21
CA GLU A 369 17.04 -3.50 35.66
C GLU A 369 16.19 -4.73 36.03
N ASN A 370 16.70 -5.90 35.68
CA ASN A 370 16.16 -7.17 36.10
C ASN A 370 16.87 -7.61 37.39
N PRO A 371 16.19 -7.60 38.56
CA PRO A 371 16.85 -7.98 39.82
C PRO A 371 17.37 -9.42 39.84
N ALA A 372 16.79 -10.31 39.01
CA ALA A 372 17.22 -11.69 38.92
C ALA A 372 18.44 -11.89 37.98
N ASN A 373 18.63 -11.02 37.01
CA ASN A 373 19.73 -11.07 36.07
C ASN A 373 20.07 -9.64 35.58
N PRO A 374 21.00 -8.92 36.22
CA PRO A 374 21.32 -7.51 35.85
C PRO A 374 21.85 -7.30 34.44
N VAL A 375 22.28 -8.36 33.75
CA VAL A 375 22.77 -8.30 32.37
C VAL A 375 21.60 -8.20 31.38
N GLU A 376 20.42 -8.66 31.75
CA GLU A 376 19.24 -8.74 30.88
C GLU A 376 18.16 -7.75 31.35
N LEU A 377 18.03 -6.63 30.64
CA LEU A 377 17.07 -5.59 31.00
C LEU A 377 15.62 -6.03 30.69
N LYS A 378 14.71 -5.63 31.56
CA LYS A 378 13.26 -5.83 31.39
C LYS A 378 12.58 -4.55 30.92
N MET A 379 11.47 -4.72 30.22
CA MET A 379 10.59 -3.63 29.87
C MET A 379 9.59 -3.32 31.00
N SER A 380 9.58 -2.09 31.46
CA SER A 380 8.55 -1.55 32.33
C SER A 380 7.52 -0.83 31.47
N PHE A 381 6.32 -1.40 31.35
CA PHE A 381 5.24 -0.83 30.55
C PHE A 381 4.68 0.44 31.23
N ILE A 382 4.54 1.52 30.46
CA ILE A 382 3.93 2.77 30.88
C ILE A 382 2.56 2.92 30.22
N ILE A 383 2.46 2.72 28.91
CA ILE A 383 1.20 2.63 28.17
C ILE A 383 1.07 1.19 27.66
N GLU A 384 -0.02 0.54 27.96
CA GLU A 384 -0.30 -0.81 27.48
C GLU A 384 -1.00 -0.75 26.10
N ARG A 385 -0.80 -1.76 25.28
CA ARG A 385 -1.53 -1.90 24.01
C ARG A 385 -3.03 -1.86 24.23
N ASN A 386 -3.77 -1.47 23.23
CA ASN A 386 -5.22 -1.24 23.26
C ASN A 386 -5.69 -0.13 24.22
N SER A 387 -4.76 0.69 24.78
CA SER A 387 -5.15 1.92 25.50
C SER A 387 -5.78 2.92 24.51
N PRO A 388 -6.95 3.53 24.82
CA PRO A 388 -7.62 4.48 23.94
C PRO A 388 -6.80 5.76 23.73
N LEU A 389 -6.83 6.33 22.52
CA LEU A 389 -6.09 7.54 22.16
C LEU A 389 -6.99 8.79 22.17
N PRO A 390 -6.48 9.96 22.56
CA PRO A 390 -5.14 10.21 23.12
C PRO A 390 -5.01 9.70 24.55
N PHE A 391 -3.82 9.26 24.94
CA PHE A 391 -3.56 8.71 26.26
C PHE A 391 -2.28 9.26 26.88
N SER A 392 -2.31 9.57 28.19
CA SER A 392 -1.14 10.03 28.92
C SER A 392 -1.03 9.31 30.25
N ARG A 393 0.15 8.77 30.56
CA ARG A 393 0.42 8.08 31.83
C ARG A 393 1.81 8.40 32.33
N GLN A 394 1.92 8.55 33.66
CA GLN A 394 3.17 8.86 34.34
C GLN A 394 3.54 7.74 35.33
N HIS A 395 4.80 7.33 35.31
CA HIS A 395 5.38 6.44 36.31
C HIS A 395 6.59 7.11 36.98
N THR A 396 6.86 6.71 38.24
CA THR A 396 8.03 7.20 38.98
C THR A 396 9.07 6.11 39.08
N TYR A 397 10.29 6.45 38.68
CA TYR A 397 11.46 5.59 38.74
C TYR A 397 12.53 6.18 39.67
N PHE A 398 13.55 5.41 39.95
CA PHE A 398 14.69 5.82 40.78
C PHE A 398 16.00 5.41 40.09
N PRO A 399 17.10 6.15 40.30
CA PRO A 399 18.42 5.73 39.84
C PRO A 399 18.77 4.32 40.30
N HIS A 400 19.58 3.60 39.51
CA HIS A 400 20.03 2.26 39.84
C HIS A 400 20.87 2.22 41.13
N ALA A 401 21.77 3.20 41.31
CA ALA A 401 22.71 3.27 42.45
C ALA A 401 22.60 4.60 43.20
N ASP A 402 23.00 4.56 44.47
CA ASP A 402 23.22 5.78 45.25
C ASP A 402 24.35 6.62 44.64
N TYR A 403 24.19 7.93 44.67
CA TYR A 403 25.14 8.91 44.14
C TYR A 403 25.39 8.83 42.63
N GLN A 404 24.51 8.17 41.87
CA GLN A 404 24.55 8.19 40.41
C GLN A 404 24.37 9.61 39.89
N THR A 405 25.13 9.97 38.83
CA THR A 405 25.13 11.33 38.26
C THR A 405 24.51 11.40 36.86
N GLN A 406 24.20 10.27 36.26
CA GLN A 406 23.59 10.18 34.96
C GLN A 406 22.61 9.01 34.90
N VAL A 407 21.45 9.23 34.27
CA VAL A 407 20.46 8.18 33.97
C VAL A 407 20.22 8.14 32.47
N ASP A 408 20.30 6.95 31.91
CA ASP A 408 20.00 6.68 30.51
C ASP A 408 18.62 6.06 30.41
N LEU A 409 17.64 6.85 29.99
CA LEU A 409 16.26 6.40 29.77
C LEU A 409 16.16 5.83 28.34
N GLN A 410 16.10 4.51 28.23
CA GLN A 410 15.93 3.82 26.94
C GLN A 410 14.47 3.46 26.75
N ILE A 411 13.87 3.90 25.64
CA ILE A 411 12.45 3.83 25.34
C ILE A 411 12.21 2.71 24.31
N TYR A 412 11.22 1.87 24.55
CA TYR A 412 10.89 0.69 23.75
C TYR A 412 9.41 0.60 23.44
N GLN A 413 9.12 -0.09 22.32
CA GLN A 413 7.79 -0.46 21.87
C GLN A 413 7.72 -1.97 21.64
N GLY A 414 6.70 -2.65 22.16
CA GLY A 414 6.47 -4.08 21.97
C GLY A 414 5.91 -4.77 23.21
N GLU A 415 5.69 -6.07 23.11
CA GLU A 415 4.99 -6.87 24.12
C GLU A 415 5.90 -7.81 24.91
N SER A 416 7.20 -7.88 24.55
CA SER A 416 8.12 -8.80 25.24
C SER A 416 8.52 -8.27 26.62
N LEU A 417 8.67 -9.18 27.56
CA LEU A 417 9.19 -8.88 28.89
C LEU A 417 10.63 -8.34 28.84
N TYR A 418 11.42 -8.79 27.86
CA TYR A 418 12.82 -8.41 27.69
C TYR A 418 12.97 -7.37 26.59
N VAL A 419 13.80 -6.34 26.88
CA VAL A 419 13.98 -5.24 25.93
C VAL A 419 14.67 -5.66 24.63
N SER A 420 15.47 -6.73 24.65
CA SER A 420 16.15 -7.29 23.46
C SER A 420 15.18 -7.70 22.35
N ASP A 421 13.96 -8.07 22.70
CA ASP A 421 12.93 -8.57 21.78
C ASP A 421 11.91 -7.48 21.41
N ASN A 422 12.10 -6.26 21.91
CA ASN A 422 11.26 -5.10 21.65
C ASN A 422 11.97 -4.11 20.74
N LEU A 423 11.19 -3.27 20.05
CA LEU A 423 11.70 -2.21 19.19
C LEU A 423 12.23 -1.04 20.02
N ALA A 424 13.51 -0.73 19.89
CA ALA A 424 14.07 0.50 20.48
C ALA A 424 13.57 1.72 19.72
N LEU A 425 12.96 2.68 20.43
CA LEU A 425 12.45 3.92 19.87
C LEU A 425 13.41 5.09 20.04
N GLY A 426 14.15 5.12 21.16
CA GLY A 426 15.08 6.21 21.44
C GLY A 426 15.72 6.11 22.83
N LYS A 427 16.60 7.07 23.09
CA LYS A 427 17.34 7.19 24.35
C LYS A 427 17.34 8.65 24.78
N LEU A 428 17.09 8.90 26.06
CA LEU A 428 17.21 10.21 26.69
C LEU A 428 18.25 10.15 27.81
N GLU A 429 19.33 10.94 27.69
CA GLU A 429 20.36 11.06 28.72
C GLU A 429 20.02 12.20 29.67
N ILE A 430 20.03 11.91 30.97
CA ILE A 430 19.61 12.82 32.04
C ILE A 430 20.74 12.90 33.05
N GLU A 431 21.25 14.10 33.27
CA GLU A 431 22.20 14.39 34.35
C GLU A 431 21.42 14.61 35.65
N ILE A 432 21.88 14.01 36.75
CA ILE A 432 21.28 14.16 38.06
C ILE A 432 22.37 14.49 39.10
N PRO A 433 22.07 15.30 40.14
CA PRO A 433 23.02 15.53 41.22
C PRO A 433 23.23 14.27 42.05
N PRO A 434 24.45 14.03 42.56
CA PRO A 434 24.74 12.87 43.38
C PRO A 434 23.95 12.91 44.69
N ALA A 435 23.02 11.95 44.87
CA ALA A 435 22.19 11.82 46.06
C ALA A 435 21.86 10.36 46.32
N LEU A 436 21.30 10.06 47.49
CA LEU A 436 20.72 8.75 47.74
C LEU A 436 19.58 8.50 46.72
N ARG A 437 19.56 7.33 46.09
CA ARG A 437 18.58 6.99 45.03
C ARG A 437 17.12 7.25 45.43
N VAL A 438 16.76 6.96 46.69
CA VAL A 438 15.39 7.18 47.21
C VAL A 438 15.00 8.67 47.30
N ARG A 439 15.95 9.60 47.25
CA ARG A 439 15.73 11.05 47.26
C ARG A 439 15.74 11.65 45.85
N MET A 440 15.92 10.82 44.81
CA MET A 440 15.99 11.25 43.43
C MET A 440 14.89 10.56 42.61
N PRO A 441 13.61 10.85 42.84
CA PRO A 441 12.53 10.35 42.01
C PRO A 441 12.59 10.98 40.61
N ILE A 442 12.47 10.14 39.57
CA ILE A 442 12.42 10.54 38.17
C ILE A 442 11.00 10.20 37.70
N GLN A 443 10.25 11.23 37.39
CA GLN A 443 8.89 11.08 36.86
C GLN A 443 8.94 11.03 35.35
N VAL A 444 8.53 9.91 34.77
CA VAL A 444 8.50 9.69 33.33
C VAL A 444 7.04 9.62 32.89
N ARG A 445 6.64 10.56 32.04
CA ARG A 445 5.30 10.62 31.45
C ARG A 445 5.39 10.31 29.97
N PHE A 446 4.56 9.39 29.52
CA PHE A 446 4.32 9.11 28.11
C PHE A 446 2.98 9.70 27.72
N THR A 447 2.96 10.49 26.66
CA THR A 447 1.75 11.00 26.02
C THR A 447 1.71 10.49 24.59
N TYR A 448 0.67 9.74 24.23
CA TYR A 448 0.47 9.19 22.91
C TYR A 448 -0.72 9.90 22.25
N ASP A 449 -0.45 10.64 21.18
CA ASP A 449 -1.45 11.51 20.55
C ASP A 449 -2.41 10.73 19.63
N ILE A 450 -3.41 11.42 19.07
CA ILE A 450 -4.41 10.84 18.15
C ILE A 450 -3.82 10.36 16.81
N ASN A 451 -2.57 10.69 16.47
CA ASN A 451 -1.86 10.23 15.29
C ASN A 451 -0.97 9.02 15.61
N GLY A 452 -0.92 8.61 16.88
CA GLY A 452 -0.01 7.58 17.34
C GLY A 452 1.44 8.06 17.36
N ILE A 453 1.69 9.27 17.81
CA ILE A 453 3.03 9.85 18.01
C ILE A 453 3.29 9.94 19.51
N LEU A 454 4.43 9.37 19.94
CA LEU A 454 4.85 9.34 21.33
C LEU A 454 5.66 10.58 21.70
N GLU A 455 5.20 11.25 22.75
CA GLU A 455 5.93 12.31 23.46
C GLU A 455 6.31 11.79 24.84
N VAL A 456 7.56 12.02 25.24
CA VAL A 456 8.13 11.61 26.52
C VAL A 456 8.57 12.83 27.30
N ASP A 457 7.95 13.06 28.43
CA ASP A 457 8.33 14.08 29.40
C ASP A 457 9.03 13.42 30.59
N VAL A 458 10.11 14.02 31.04
CA VAL A 458 10.85 13.60 32.24
C VAL A 458 11.00 14.77 33.18
N ASP A 459 10.43 14.63 34.36
CA ASP A 459 10.51 15.60 35.44
C ASP A 459 11.36 15.04 36.59
N ILE A 460 12.30 15.86 37.10
CA ILE A 460 13.11 15.55 38.27
C ILE A 460 12.74 16.54 39.38
N PRO A 461 11.79 16.20 40.25
CA PRO A 461 11.29 17.11 41.27
C PRO A 461 12.37 17.63 42.23
N ALA A 462 13.43 16.87 42.46
CA ALA A 462 14.53 17.23 43.33
C ALA A 462 15.39 18.42 42.83
N THR A 463 15.46 18.59 41.49
CA THR A 463 16.24 19.66 40.84
C THR A 463 15.36 20.69 40.14
N GLY A 464 14.12 20.37 39.90
CA GLY A 464 13.23 21.15 39.01
C GLY A 464 13.57 21.05 37.54
N GLU A 465 14.41 20.10 37.15
CA GLU A 465 14.76 19.87 35.75
C GLU A 465 13.62 19.17 35.02
N HIS A 466 13.31 19.66 33.82
CA HIS A 466 12.34 19.08 32.89
C HIS A 466 13.01 18.83 31.55
N LYS A 467 12.86 17.61 31.02
CA LYS A 467 13.29 17.25 29.67
C LYS A 467 12.11 16.66 28.91
N GLN A 468 11.98 17.06 27.66
CA GLN A 468 10.95 16.60 26.76
C GLN A 468 11.59 16.03 25.50
N MET A 469 11.05 14.92 25.00
CA MET A 469 11.47 14.29 23.76
C MET A 469 10.25 13.82 23.00
N VAL A 470 10.13 14.25 21.75
CA VAL A 470 9.24 13.60 20.80
C VAL A 470 10.03 12.46 20.15
N ILE A 471 9.49 11.25 20.21
CA ILE A 471 10.20 10.09 19.67
C ILE A 471 10.26 10.19 18.16
N VAL A 472 11.45 10.47 17.68
CA VAL A 472 11.81 10.41 16.27
C VAL A 472 13.11 9.62 16.19
N ASN A 473 13.18 8.55 15.42
CA ASN A 473 14.42 7.79 15.27
C ASN A 473 15.51 8.72 14.71
N GLU A 474 16.57 9.00 15.49
CA GLU A 474 17.62 9.95 15.12
C GLU A 474 18.32 9.59 13.80
N GLU A 475 18.49 8.30 13.51
CA GLU A 475 19.12 7.84 12.25
C GLU A 475 18.23 8.04 11.02
N LEU A 476 16.90 8.08 11.20
CA LEU A 476 15.90 8.22 10.14
C LEU A 476 15.11 9.52 10.27
N SER A 477 15.34 10.32 11.34
CA SER A 477 14.65 11.57 11.54
C SER A 477 15.19 12.63 10.56
N MET A 478 14.26 13.36 9.96
CA MET A 478 14.59 14.56 9.20
C MET A 478 14.17 15.77 10.01
N THR A 479 15.08 16.72 10.16
CA THR A 479 14.74 18.04 10.68
C THR A 479 13.81 18.74 9.70
N GLU A 480 13.04 19.73 10.17
CA GLU A 480 12.18 20.54 9.29
C GLU A 480 12.98 21.11 8.10
N ALA A 481 14.21 21.57 8.34
CA ALA A 481 15.09 22.06 7.28
C ALA A 481 15.45 20.98 6.24
N GLN A 482 15.63 19.74 6.67
CA GLN A 482 15.89 18.61 5.77
C GLN A 482 14.64 18.22 4.99
N ILE A 483 13.44 18.23 5.62
CA ILE A 483 12.16 18.00 4.95
C ILE A 483 11.96 19.07 3.87
N GLN A 484 12.19 20.35 4.19
CA GLN A 484 12.08 21.44 3.22
C GLN A 484 13.11 21.34 2.09
N ALA A 485 14.33 20.86 2.39
CA ALA A 485 15.31 20.59 1.36
C ALA A 485 14.89 19.46 0.43
N LYS A 486 14.33 18.38 1.00
CA LYS A 486 13.77 17.26 0.23
C LYS A 486 12.57 17.69 -0.61
N LEU A 487 11.67 18.50 -0.07
CA LEU A 487 10.53 19.04 -0.82
C LEU A 487 11.01 19.78 -2.07
N ARG A 488 12.00 20.69 -1.93
CA ARG A 488 12.58 21.42 -3.07
C ARG A 488 13.25 20.50 -4.08
N GLU A 489 13.92 19.45 -3.61
CA GLU A 489 14.52 18.42 -4.48
C GLU A 489 13.42 17.67 -5.24
N PHE A 490 12.31 17.29 -4.57
CA PHE A 490 11.18 16.58 -5.17
C PHE A 490 10.36 17.47 -6.12
N GLU A 491 10.31 18.78 -5.90
CA GLU A 491 9.72 19.72 -6.87
C GLU A 491 10.46 19.71 -8.22
N GLN A 492 11.77 19.46 -8.22
CA GLN A 492 12.61 19.39 -9.42
C GLN A 492 12.57 18.03 -10.11
N ILE A 493 12.01 16.99 -9.49
CA ILE A 493 11.88 15.67 -10.08
C ILE A 493 10.94 15.76 -11.30
N LYS A 494 11.44 15.33 -12.44
CA LYS A 494 10.68 15.25 -13.68
C LYS A 494 9.75 14.04 -13.63
N MET A 495 8.52 14.27 -13.21
CA MET A 495 7.46 13.28 -13.36
C MET A 495 7.09 13.15 -14.85
N ASN A 496 6.70 11.93 -15.27
CA ASN A 496 6.12 11.77 -16.58
C ASN A 496 4.85 12.66 -16.68
N PRO A 497 4.78 13.59 -17.62
CA PRO A 497 3.65 14.53 -17.69
C PRO A 497 2.31 13.78 -17.83
N ALA A 498 1.29 14.21 -17.10
CA ALA A 498 -0.02 13.56 -17.12
C ALA A 498 -0.64 13.47 -18.53
N LYS A 499 -0.35 14.44 -19.42
CA LYS A 499 -0.78 14.42 -20.82
C LYS A 499 -0.13 13.30 -21.64
N ASP A 500 1.07 12.85 -21.25
CA ASP A 500 1.85 11.82 -21.93
C ASP A 500 1.70 10.44 -21.26
N GLU A 501 1.04 10.37 -20.09
CA GLU A 501 0.92 9.17 -19.27
C GLU A 501 0.25 8.01 -20.01
N LYS A 502 -0.84 8.30 -20.75
CA LYS A 502 -1.51 7.28 -21.59
C LYS A 502 -0.63 6.79 -22.72
N ASN A 503 0.13 7.69 -23.36
CA ASN A 503 1.05 7.32 -24.42
C ASN A 503 2.14 6.42 -23.89
N GLN A 504 2.72 6.76 -22.74
CA GLN A 504 3.76 5.98 -22.12
C GLN A 504 3.24 4.59 -21.68
N TYR A 505 2.05 4.55 -21.05
CA TYR A 505 1.42 3.29 -20.67
C TYR A 505 1.23 2.35 -21.87
N ILE A 506 0.70 2.84 -23.00
CA ILE A 506 0.53 2.05 -24.23
C ILE A 506 1.88 1.51 -24.72
N MET A 507 2.93 2.36 -24.69
CA MET A 507 4.28 1.94 -25.08
C MET A 507 4.87 0.88 -24.14
N ASP A 508 4.75 1.06 -22.82
CA ASP A 508 5.29 0.13 -21.82
C ASP A 508 4.51 -1.21 -21.86
N TRP A 509 3.18 -1.15 -21.95
CA TRP A 509 2.31 -2.32 -22.09
C TRP A 509 2.60 -3.11 -23.37
N GLY A 510 2.66 -2.43 -24.50
CA GLY A 510 2.99 -3.05 -25.77
C GLY A 510 4.42 -3.61 -25.80
N SER A 511 5.40 -2.93 -25.19
CA SER A 511 6.77 -3.44 -25.08
C SER A 511 6.84 -4.73 -24.25
N ARG A 512 6.08 -4.81 -23.16
CA ARG A 512 5.95 -6.03 -22.37
C ARG A 512 5.37 -7.18 -23.19
N LEU A 513 4.25 -6.94 -23.88
CA LEU A 513 3.62 -7.97 -24.73
C LEU A 513 4.52 -8.38 -25.88
N TYR A 514 5.25 -7.44 -26.49
CA TYR A 514 6.27 -7.75 -27.51
C TYR A 514 7.32 -8.72 -26.99
N MET A 515 7.79 -8.57 -25.75
CA MET A 515 8.75 -9.50 -25.15
C MET A 515 8.15 -10.87 -24.83
N GLN A 516 6.85 -10.96 -24.62
CA GLN A 516 6.11 -12.19 -24.29
C GLN A 516 5.67 -12.96 -25.54
N CYS A 517 5.61 -12.32 -26.69
CA CYS A 517 5.20 -12.92 -27.96
C CYS A 517 6.38 -13.34 -28.82
N THR A 518 6.14 -14.22 -29.79
CA THR A 518 7.11 -14.68 -30.77
C THR A 518 6.49 -14.73 -32.18
N GLY A 519 7.31 -14.82 -33.23
CA GLY A 519 6.84 -14.98 -34.60
C GLY A 519 6.12 -13.76 -35.18
N GLU A 520 5.08 -13.98 -35.98
CA GLU A 520 4.34 -12.91 -36.66
C GLU A 520 3.64 -11.95 -35.71
N LEU A 521 3.05 -12.45 -34.61
CA LEU A 521 2.38 -11.61 -33.61
C LEU A 521 3.35 -10.63 -32.95
N GLN A 522 4.57 -11.08 -32.62
CA GLN A 522 5.61 -10.20 -32.09
C GLN A 522 5.96 -9.09 -33.09
N GLN A 523 6.14 -9.43 -34.37
CA GLN A 523 6.45 -8.45 -35.41
C GLN A 523 5.31 -7.44 -35.59
N GLU A 524 4.06 -7.90 -35.56
CA GLU A 524 2.90 -7.02 -35.67
C GLU A 524 2.81 -6.03 -34.50
N ILE A 525 2.96 -6.50 -33.25
CA ILE A 525 3.02 -5.62 -32.09
C ILE A 525 4.12 -4.57 -32.29
N GLY A 526 5.30 -4.97 -32.74
CA GLY A 526 6.42 -4.06 -33.00
C GLY A 526 6.07 -2.96 -34.00
N ARG A 527 5.49 -3.34 -35.15
CA ARG A 527 5.07 -2.37 -36.19
C ARG A 527 3.98 -1.42 -35.71
N LYS A 528 2.98 -1.92 -34.96
CA LYS A 528 1.91 -1.07 -34.38
C LYS A 528 2.46 -0.12 -33.32
N LEU A 529 3.43 -0.52 -32.52
CA LEU A 529 4.10 0.39 -31.58
C LEU A 529 4.92 1.46 -32.30
N GLU A 530 5.58 1.15 -33.41
CA GLU A 530 6.29 2.14 -34.23
C GLU A 530 5.33 3.13 -34.88
N TYR A 531 4.19 2.66 -35.39
CA TYR A 531 3.13 3.52 -35.90
C TYR A 531 2.57 4.43 -34.80
N PHE A 532 2.26 3.87 -33.62
CA PHE A 532 1.79 4.66 -32.48
C PHE A 532 2.81 5.73 -32.08
N ARG A 533 4.09 5.40 -32.01
CA ARG A 533 5.18 6.34 -31.73
C ARG A 533 5.27 7.45 -32.79
N TYR A 534 5.04 7.13 -34.04
CA TYR A 534 4.99 8.09 -35.12
C TYR A 534 3.84 9.07 -34.94
N GLU A 535 2.61 8.62 -34.60
CA GLU A 535 1.44 9.46 -34.35
C GLU A 535 1.63 10.36 -33.10
N VAL A 536 2.23 9.83 -32.04
CA VAL A 536 2.58 10.63 -30.85
C VAL A 536 3.55 11.76 -31.19
N ARG A 537 4.59 11.49 -32.00
CA ARG A 537 5.58 12.51 -32.37
C ARG A 537 5.01 13.63 -33.22
N ARG A 538 4.01 13.33 -34.02
CA ARG A 538 3.34 14.33 -34.89
C ARG A 538 2.31 15.16 -34.14
N ASP A 539 2.00 14.87 -32.89
CA ASP A 539 0.88 15.45 -32.14
C ASP A 539 -0.41 15.42 -32.98
N SER A 540 -0.67 14.25 -33.56
CA SER A 540 -1.72 14.04 -34.57
C SER A 540 -3.10 14.33 -33.97
N HIS A 541 -3.96 14.97 -34.75
CA HIS A 541 -5.37 15.17 -34.37
C HIS A 541 -6.12 13.83 -34.17
N ASN A 542 -5.60 12.72 -34.73
CA ASN A 542 -6.12 11.38 -34.56
C ASN A 542 -5.58 10.65 -33.31
N LEU A 543 -4.65 11.26 -32.57
CA LEU A 543 -3.94 10.59 -31.47
C LEU A 543 -4.89 9.93 -30.45
N LYS A 544 -5.98 10.57 -30.07
CA LYS A 544 -6.95 9.98 -29.13
C LYS A 544 -7.63 8.72 -29.68
N ARG A 545 -7.92 8.70 -30.98
CA ARG A 545 -8.49 7.52 -31.66
C ARG A 545 -7.48 6.37 -31.68
N VAL A 546 -6.23 6.69 -32.05
CA VAL A 546 -5.14 5.71 -32.09
C VAL A 546 -4.82 5.17 -30.69
N GLN A 547 -4.85 6.00 -29.64
CA GLN A 547 -4.76 5.55 -28.24
C GLN A 547 -5.86 4.52 -27.89
N LYS A 548 -7.12 4.83 -28.21
CA LYS A 548 -8.24 3.92 -27.96
C LYS A 548 -8.06 2.59 -28.69
N TYR A 549 -7.74 2.66 -29.97
CA TYR A 549 -7.46 1.48 -30.79
C TYR A 549 -6.33 0.63 -30.20
N MET A 550 -5.18 1.23 -29.86
CA MET A 550 -4.05 0.50 -29.30
C MET A 550 -4.38 -0.16 -27.96
N MET A 551 -5.17 0.51 -27.10
CA MET A 551 -5.60 -0.07 -25.84
C MET A 551 -6.48 -1.31 -26.04
N VAL A 552 -7.39 -1.29 -27.00
CA VAL A 552 -8.22 -2.45 -27.35
C VAL A 552 -7.35 -3.56 -27.95
N TYR A 553 -6.51 -3.24 -28.93
CA TYR A 553 -5.62 -4.20 -29.56
C TYR A 553 -4.71 -4.91 -28.55
N LEU A 554 -4.01 -4.15 -27.69
CA LEU A 554 -3.13 -4.72 -26.69
C LEU A 554 -3.90 -5.54 -25.64
N GLY A 555 -5.14 -5.15 -25.30
CA GLY A 555 -6.00 -5.93 -24.42
C GLY A 555 -6.35 -7.30 -25.00
N VAL A 556 -6.62 -7.37 -26.29
CA VAL A 556 -6.86 -8.63 -26.99
C VAL A 556 -5.60 -9.49 -27.03
N VAL A 557 -4.47 -8.90 -27.39
CA VAL A 557 -3.18 -9.61 -27.39
C VAL A 557 -2.86 -10.15 -25.99
N GLU A 558 -3.09 -9.38 -24.95
CA GLU A 558 -2.90 -9.82 -23.55
C GLU A 558 -3.83 -11.00 -23.20
N GLY A 559 -5.10 -10.93 -23.63
CA GLY A 559 -6.03 -12.04 -23.50
C GLY A 559 -5.53 -13.32 -24.20
N MET A 560 -4.98 -13.20 -25.39
CA MET A 560 -4.38 -14.32 -26.13
C MET A 560 -3.16 -14.90 -25.40
N VAL A 561 -2.25 -14.04 -24.92
CA VAL A 561 -1.06 -14.45 -24.17
C VAL A 561 -1.43 -15.17 -22.87
N ASN A 562 -2.48 -14.71 -22.18
CA ASN A 562 -2.90 -15.26 -20.89
C ASN A 562 -3.71 -16.57 -21.01
N GLN A 563 -4.39 -16.81 -22.14
CA GLN A 563 -5.30 -17.96 -22.26
C GLN A 563 -4.66 -19.20 -22.89
N PHE A 564 -3.43 -19.16 -23.39
CA PHE A 564 -2.86 -20.25 -24.19
C PHE A 564 -3.88 -20.84 -25.20
N ILE A 565 -4.58 -19.98 -25.89
CA ILE A 565 -5.41 -20.44 -26.99
C ILE A 565 -4.43 -20.84 -28.07
N ASN A 566 -4.46 -22.13 -28.47
CA ASN A 566 -3.95 -22.58 -29.77
C ASN A 566 -4.80 -21.93 -30.87
N LEU A 567 -4.73 -20.61 -30.97
CA LEU A 567 -5.27 -19.91 -32.11
C LEU A 567 -4.35 -20.22 -33.27
N SER A 568 -4.91 -20.81 -34.31
CA SER A 568 -4.19 -20.93 -35.59
C SER A 568 -3.85 -19.50 -36.06
N GLU A 569 -2.79 -19.35 -36.84
CA GLU A 569 -2.36 -18.05 -37.43
C GLU A 569 -3.52 -17.25 -38.09
N ASN A 570 -4.65 -17.89 -38.36
CA ASN A 570 -5.81 -17.28 -39.00
C ASN A 570 -6.87 -16.73 -38.01
N ASP A 571 -6.90 -17.21 -36.77
CA ASP A 571 -8.01 -16.90 -35.86
C ASP A 571 -7.99 -15.44 -35.34
N TRP A 572 -6.84 -14.75 -35.39
CA TRP A 572 -6.72 -13.34 -35.00
C TRP A 572 -6.79 -12.39 -36.23
N LYS A 573 -6.57 -12.91 -37.46
CA LYS A 573 -6.60 -12.11 -38.70
C LYS A 573 -7.99 -11.82 -39.23
N ASP A 574 -8.99 -12.62 -38.87
CA ASP A 574 -10.36 -12.47 -39.38
C ASP A 574 -11.25 -11.51 -38.57
N GLY A 575 -10.74 -11.01 -37.43
CA GLY A 575 -11.48 -10.05 -36.58
C GLY A 575 -12.69 -10.64 -35.85
N SER A 576 -12.87 -11.98 -35.86
CA SER A 576 -14.04 -12.66 -35.27
C SER A 576 -14.12 -12.57 -33.75
N TRP A 577 -13.02 -12.18 -33.10
CA TRP A 577 -12.93 -11.93 -31.65
C TRP A 577 -13.50 -10.58 -31.22
N TYR A 578 -13.91 -9.72 -32.18
CA TYR A 578 -14.33 -8.34 -31.98
C TYR A 578 -15.88 -8.29 -32.00
N GLN A 579 -16.55 -8.75 -30.94
CA GLN A 579 -18.01 -8.96 -30.99
C GLN A 579 -18.87 -7.98 -30.18
N GLU A 580 -18.33 -6.97 -29.49
CA GLU A 580 -19.14 -6.04 -28.68
C GLU A 580 -18.96 -4.54 -28.98
N GLU A 581 -18.46 -4.16 -30.16
CA GLU A 581 -18.40 -2.75 -30.53
C GLU A 581 -19.67 -2.31 -31.26
N THR A 582 -20.02 -1.03 -31.07
CA THR A 582 -21.06 -0.39 -31.88
C THR A 582 -20.61 -0.32 -33.35
N GLU A 583 -21.56 -0.23 -34.29
CA GLU A 583 -21.23 -0.08 -35.73
C GLU A 583 -20.29 1.10 -35.99
N GLU A 584 -20.41 2.17 -35.21
CA GLU A 584 -19.58 3.38 -35.32
C GLU A 584 -18.13 3.12 -34.84
N GLU A 585 -17.94 2.41 -33.72
CA GLU A 585 -16.63 2.01 -33.21
C GLU A 585 -15.92 1.01 -34.14
N THR A 586 -16.66 0.08 -34.73
CA THR A 586 -16.13 -0.86 -35.72
C THR A 586 -15.64 -0.14 -36.97
N GLN A 587 -16.33 0.93 -37.40
CA GLN A 587 -15.92 1.73 -38.55
C GLN A 587 -14.67 2.57 -38.24
N GLU A 588 -14.61 3.21 -37.07
CA GLU A 588 -13.41 3.95 -36.61
C GLU A 588 -12.15 3.07 -36.57
N ASN A 589 -12.27 1.85 -36.06
CA ASN A 589 -11.15 0.94 -35.98
C ASN A 589 -10.68 0.43 -37.35
N ARG A 590 -11.60 0.20 -38.31
CA ARG A 590 -11.24 -0.10 -39.71
C ARG A 590 -10.47 1.05 -40.38
N GLU A 591 -10.88 2.28 -40.15
CA GLU A 591 -10.18 3.45 -40.67
C GLU A 591 -8.75 3.54 -40.13
N ILE A 592 -8.55 3.25 -38.84
CA ILE A 592 -7.20 3.23 -38.22
C ILE A 592 -6.36 2.08 -38.79
N GLU A 593 -6.95 0.89 -38.98
CA GLU A 593 -6.25 -0.24 -39.62
C GLU A 593 -5.83 0.09 -41.06
N ASP A 594 -6.68 0.79 -41.82
CA ASP A 594 -6.34 1.21 -43.18
C ASP A 594 -5.25 2.30 -43.17
N GLU A 595 -5.29 3.25 -42.22
CA GLU A 595 -4.22 4.24 -42.01
C GLU A 595 -2.90 3.55 -41.61
N PHE A 596 -2.95 2.54 -40.72
CA PHE A 596 -1.79 1.74 -40.34
C PHE A 596 -1.20 0.99 -41.52
N ARG A 597 -2.03 0.29 -42.32
CA ARG A 597 -1.58 -0.44 -43.54
C ARG A 597 -0.95 0.48 -44.58
N ASN A 598 -1.48 1.70 -44.74
CA ASN A 598 -0.90 2.67 -45.64
C ASN A 598 0.46 3.15 -45.13
N TRP A 599 0.56 3.45 -43.83
CA TRP A 599 1.83 3.82 -43.21
C TRP A 599 2.87 2.66 -43.29
N GLU A 600 2.42 1.41 -43.10
CA GLU A 600 3.26 0.21 -43.21
C GLU A 600 3.83 0.08 -44.64
N LYS A 601 3.02 0.23 -45.66
CA LYS A 601 3.47 0.22 -47.08
C LYS A 601 4.50 1.30 -47.36
N GLU A 602 4.29 2.52 -46.84
CA GLU A 602 5.23 3.63 -47.03
C GLU A 602 6.58 3.42 -46.34
N ASN A 603 6.64 2.65 -45.25
CA ASN A 603 7.86 2.52 -44.43
C ASN A 603 8.55 1.16 -44.50
N TYR A 604 7.88 0.11 -44.99
CA TYR A 604 8.42 -1.26 -45.03
C TYR A 604 8.35 -1.96 -46.40
N ASP A 605 7.57 -1.49 -47.39
CA ASP A 605 7.40 -2.11 -48.70
C ASP A 605 8.52 -1.75 -49.73
N ASP A 606 9.53 -0.94 -49.37
CA ASP A 606 10.66 -0.55 -50.23
C ASP A 606 11.90 -1.50 -50.06
N SER A 607 11.67 -2.76 -49.76
CA SER A 607 12.74 -3.77 -49.70
C SER A 607 12.43 -4.99 -50.56
N GLU A 608 12.44 -4.84 -51.92
CA GLU A 608 12.82 -5.85 -52.87
C GLU A 608 14.08 -5.44 -53.67
#